data_5e327c4a4f25420bfba0e98fa6d941f6
#
_entry.id   5e327c4a4f25420bfba0e98fa6d941f6
#
_cell.length_a   1.000
_cell.length_b   1.000
_cell.length_c   1.000
_cell.angle_alpha   90.00
_cell.angle_beta   90.00
_cell.angle_gamma   90.00
#
_symmetry.space_group_name_H-M   'P 1'
#
loop_
_entity.id
_entity.type
_entity.pdbx_description
1 polymer ?
#
loop_
_entity_poly.entity_id
_entity_poly.type
_entity_poly.pdbx_seq_one_letter_code
_entity_poly.pdbx_strand_id
1 'polypeptide(L)'
;GLPCFSKLDGIEVKVFNDHETDIVKLAERLRAFDALVLFRDRTEITAELLDQLPNLKLISQRSVYPHVDVEACSRNGVLLCSNMHADTPSFAAAEHTWALIMASMRQIPQQMAHMQAGNWQLGVGKTLHGRCLGLYGFGRIGKRVARYAEAFGMSVIWWGSEAGRQRAMLDGQ
;
A
#
# COMPACT_ATOMS: atom_id res chain seq x y z
N GLY A 1 1.93 19.51 6.22
CA GLY A 1 3.11 18.70 5.87
C GLY A 1 3.24 17.50 6.78
N LEU A 2 3.88 16.41 6.35
CA LEU A 2 4.15 15.25 7.21
C LEU A 2 5.25 15.64 8.22
N PRO A 3 5.07 15.38 9.52
CA PRO A 3 6.03 15.78 10.57
C PRO A 3 7.46 15.27 10.38
N CYS A 4 7.62 14.18 9.61
CA CYS A 4 8.94 13.61 9.32
C CYS A 4 9.81 14.48 8.39
N PHE A 5 9.21 15.34 7.59
CA PHE A 5 9.96 16.23 6.70
C PHE A 5 10.58 17.44 7.42
N SER A 6 10.11 17.80 8.63
CA SER A 6 10.76 18.82 9.46
C SER A 6 12.15 18.41 9.95
N LYS A 7 12.51 17.13 9.84
CA LYS A 7 13.85 16.62 10.17
C LYS A 7 14.87 16.82 9.04
N LEU A 8 14.45 17.35 7.91
CA LEU A 8 15.30 17.61 6.75
C LEU A 8 15.82 19.06 6.72
N ASP A 9 15.93 19.70 7.88
CA ASP A 9 16.51 21.04 7.99
C ASP A 9 17.94 21.04 7.44
N GLY A 10 18.21 22.01 6.55
CA GLY A 10 19.52 22.10 5.87
C GLY A 10 19.63 21.25 4.57
N ILE A 11 18.59 20.53 4.19
CA ILE A 11 18.51 19.78 2.92
C ILE A 11 17.53 20.48 1.99
N GLU A 12 17.93 20.76 0.75
CA GLU A 12 17.02 21.27 -0.25
C GLU A 12 16.05 20.17 -0.68
N VAL A 13 14.75 20.40 -0.45
CA VAL A 13 13.69 19.45 -0.78
C VAL A 13 12.76 20.01 -1.85
N LYS A 14 12.64 19.31 -2.97
CA LYS A 14 11.68 19.62 -4.02
C LYS A 14 10.59 18.56 -4.07
N VAL A 15 9.34 18.98 -4.01
CA VAL A 15 8.17 18.10 -4.08
C VAL A 15 7.55 18.17 -5.46
N PHE A 16 7.36 17.02 -6.09
CA PHE A 16 6.65 16.90 -7.36
C PHE A 16 5.23 16.35 -7.10
N ASN A 17 4.23 17.08 -7.55
CA ASN A 17 2.81 16.72 -7.40
C ASN A 17 2.16 16.25 -8.70
N ASP A 18 2.92 16.30 -9.79
CA ASP A 18 2.56 15.82 -11.11
C ASP A 18 3.18 14.43 -11.38
N HIS A 19 2.84 13.85 -12.51
CA HIS A 19 3.38 12.58 -12.96
C HIS A 19 3.99 12.75 -14.37
N GLU A 20 5.28 12.41 -14.51
CA GLU A 20 5.98 12.36 -15.78
C GLU A 20 6.29 10.91 -16.16
N THR A 21 5.88 10.51 -17.34
CA THR A 21 6.07 9.16 -17.88
C THR A 21 7.15 9.06 -18.95
N ASP A 22 7.51 10.19 -19.53
CA ASP A 22 8.58 10.25 -20.51
C ASP A 22 9.94 10.16 -19.79
N ILE A 23 10.71 9.12 -20.11
CA ILE A 23 11.98 8.81 -19.44
C ILE A 23 12.99 9.94 -19.61
N VAL A 24 13.06 10.57 -20.77
CA VAL A 24 14.04 11.64 -21.05
C VAL A 24 13.72 12.87 -20.20
N LYS A 25 12.45 13.29 -20.18
CA LYS A 25 12.00 14.41 -19.36
C LYS A 25 12.12 14.12 -17.86
N LEU A 26 11.84 12.88 -17.48
CA LEU A 26 12.00 12.45 -16.09
C LEU A 26 13.47 12.48 -15.67
N ALA A 27 14.38 12.00 -16.52
CA ALA A 27 15.82 12.06 -16.28
C ALA A 27 16.33 13.50 -16.18
N GLU A 28 15.93 14.39 -17.10
CA GLU A 28 16.26 15.81 -17.03
C GLU A 28 15.79 16.44 -15.71
N ARG A 29 14.55 16.11 -15.28
CA ARG A 29 13.94 16.59 -14.03
C ARG A 29 14.70 16.13 -12.81
N LEU A 30 15.20 14.87 -12.80
CA LEU A 30 15.78 14.22 -11.63
C LEU A 30 17.32 14.28 -11.57
N ARG A 31 17.98 14.66 -12.66
CA ARG A 31 19.45 14.61 -12.82
C ARG A 31 20.25 15.36 -11.74
N ALA A 32 19.68 16.42 -11.19
CA ALA A 32 20.35 17.26 -10.20
C ALA A 32 20.25 16.73 -8.76
N PHE A 33 19.45 15.69 -8.52
CA PHE A 33 19.16 15.22 -7.15
C PHE A 33 20.10 14.09 -6.73
N ASP A 34 20.54 14.14 -5.48
CA ASP A 34 21.32 13.08 -4.81
C ASP A 34 20.42 11.97 -4.22
N ALA A 35 19.17 12.29 -3.90
CA ALA A 35 18.25 11.35 -3.27
C ALA A 35 16.83 11.50 -3.80
N LEU A 36 16.13 10.37 -3.92
CA LEU A 36 14.70 10.31 -4.24
C LEU A 36 13.94 9.68 -3.09
N VAL A 37 12.84 10.31 -2.70
CA VAL A 37 11.85 9.72 -1.80
C VAL A 37 10.62 9.38 -2.61
N LEU A 38 10.39 8.09 -2.82
CA LEU A 38 9.27 7.61 -3.60
C LEU A 38 8.04 7.42 -2.71
N PHE A 39 6.89 7.76 -3.24
CA PHE A 39 5.61 7.58 -2.56
C PHE A 39 4.68 6.73 -3.43
N ARG A 40 4.50 5.48 -3.04
CA ARG A 40 3.82 4.47 -3.85
C ARG A 40 4.64 4.06 -5.08
N ASP A 41 4.10 3.14 -5.82
CA ASP A 41 4.63 2.53 -7.04
C ASP A 41 4.10 3.25 -8.29
N ARG A 42 4.23 4.59 -8.31
CA ARG A 42 3.68 5.44 -9.38
C ARG A 42 4.60 5.61 -10.58
N THR A 43 5.89 5.49 -10.36
CA THR A 43 6.91 5.78 -11.38
C THR A 43 7.87 4.62 -11.46
N GLU A 44 8.00 4.05 -12.64
CA GLU A 44 8.98 2.99 -12.90
C GLU A 44 10.40 3.56 -12.81
N ILE A 45 11.22 2.98 -11.96
CA ILE A 45 12.65 3.33 -11.82
C ILE A 45 13.44 2.23 -12.52
N THR A 46 13.54 2.40 -13.82
CA THR A 46 14.18 1.43 -14.72
C THR A 46 15.70 1.63 -14.78
N ALA A 47 16.41 0.64 -15.30
CA ALA A 47 17.85 0.76 -15.60
C ALA A 47 18.14 1.97 -16.50
N GLU A 48 17.35 2.16 -17.58
CA GLU A 48 17.50 3.27 -18.53
C GLU A 48 17.40 4.64 -17.84
N LEU A 49 16.50 4.79 -16.84
CA LEU A 49 16.39 6.00 -16.05
C LEU A 49 17.62 6.18 -15.15
N LEU A 50 17.98 5.12 -14.41
CA LEU A 50 19.10 5.17 -13.45
C LEU A 50 20.43 5.50 -14.11
N ASP A 51 20.68 4.98 -15.31
CA ASP A 51 21.89 5.25 -16.08
C ASP A 51 22.03 6.73 -16.49
N GLN A 52 20.93 7.51 -16.46
CA GLN A 52 20.89 8.94 -16.76
C GLN A 52 20.97 9.84 -15.51
N LEU A 53 21.06 9.25 -14.29
CA LEU A 53 21.04 9.96 -13.02
C LEU A 53 22.39 9.85 -12.27
N PRO A 54 23.46 10.50 -12.78
CA PRO A 54 24.82 10.30 -12.27
C PRO A 54 25.05 10.79 -10.84
N ASN A 55 24.19 11.67 -10.33
CA ASN A 55 24.29 12.22 -8.99
C ASN A 55 23.50 11.41 -7.93
N LEU A 56 22.61 10.53 -8.40
CA LEU A 56 21.71 9.81 -7.51
C LEU A 56 22.48 8.79 -6.66
N LYS A 57 22.33 8.86 -5.34
CA LYS A 57 22.99 7.99 -4.34
C LYS A 57 22.01 7.20 -3.50
N LEU A 58 20.78 7.69 -3.36
CA LEU A 58 19.78 7.12 -2.46
C LEU A 58 18.39 7.12 -3.08
N ILE A 59 17.72 5.99 -2.97
CA ILE A 59 16.27 5.88 -3.17
C ILE A 59 15.65 5.40 -1.87
N SER A 60 14.73 6.19 -1.32
CA SER A 60 13.94 5.81 -0.14
C SER A 60 12.51 5.50 -0.58
N GLN A 61 12.13 4.23 -0.48
CA GLN A 61 10.79 3.74 -0.83
C GLN A 61 10.10 3.19 0.40
N ARG A 62 8.86 3.58 0.61
CA ARG A 62 8.05 3.00 1.68
C ARG A 62 7.31 1.76 1.19
N SER A 63 7.49 0.62 1.87
CA SER A 63 6.85 -0.67 1.58
C SER A 63 7.45 -1.36 0.34
N VAL A 64 6.64 -2.01 -0.48
CA VAL A 64 7.08 -2.78 -1.65
C VAL A 64 7.70 -1.89 -2.73
N TYR A 65 8.60 -2.47 -3.53
CA TYR A 65 9.33 -1.75 -4.58
C TYR A 65 9.44 -2.55 -5.90
N PRO A 66 8.34 -3.17 -6.40
CA PRO A 66 8.38 -3.95 -7.63
C PRO A 66 8.70 -3.12 -8.87
N HIS A 67 8.51 -1.80 -8.79
CA HIS A 67 8.74 -0.81 -9.83
C HIS A 67 10.16 -0.23 -9.83
N VAL A 68 11.06 -0.77 -8.98
CA VAL A 68 12.46 -0.33 -8.90
C VAL A 68 13.38 -1.46 -9.36
N ASP A 69 14.22 -1.19 -10.36
CA ASP A 69 15.28 -2.11 -10.80
C ASP A 69 16.43 -2.13 -9.77
N VAL A 70 16.39 -3.12 -8.88
CA VAL A 70 17.36 -3.27 -7.79
C VAL A 70 18.77 -3.57 -8.30
N GLU A 71 18.87 -4.33 -9.39
CA GLU A 71 20.17 -4.67 -9.99
C GLU A 71 20.80 -3.43 -10.60
N ALA A 72 20.00 -2.60 -11.29
CA ALA A 72 20.46 -1.35 -11.83
C ALA A 72 20.84 -0.33 -10.74
N CYS A 73 20.10 -0.29 -9.62
CA CYS A 73 20.52 0.50 -8.45
C CYS A 73 21.93 0.08 -7.98
N SER A 74 22.16 -1.22 -7.83
CA SER A 74 23.46 -1.75 -7.40
C SER A 74 24.59 -1.41 -8.37
N ARG A 75 24.35 -1.55 -9.68
CA ARG A 75 25.34 -1.21 -10.71
C ARG A 75 25.70 0.28 -10.72
N ASN A 76 24.73 1.15 -10.46
CA ASN A 76 24.90 2.59 -10.43
C ASN A 76 25.33 3.12 -9.05
N GLY A 77 25.59 2.27 -8.08
CA GLY A 77 25.99 2.66 -6.73
C GLY A 77 24.90 3.39 -5.95
N VAL A 78 23.62 3.17 -6.30
CA VAL A 78 22.45 3.77 -5.65
C VAL A 78 21.96 2.87 -4.53
N LEU A 79 21.93 3.38 -3.32
CA LEU A 79 21.37 2.67 -2.16
C LEU A 79 19.83 2.70 -2.21
N LEU A 80 19.20 1.53 -2.28
CA LEU A 80 17.74 1.40 -2.12
C LEU A 80 17.39 1.06 -0.68
N CYS A 81 16.67 1.95 -0.02
CA CYS A 81 16.13 1.76 1.32
C CYS A 81 14.63 1.51 1.29
N SER A 82 14.17 0.46 1.97
CA SER A 82 12.75 0.16 2.13
C SER A 82 12.47 -0.41 3.52
N ASN A 83 11.27 -0.13 4.04
CA ASN A 83 10.77 -0.77 5.25
C ASN A 83 9.86 -1.97 4.96
N MET A 84 9.93 -2.57 3.78
CA MET A 84 9.08 -3.70 3.37
C MET A 84 9.16 -4.88 4.34
N HIS A 85 10.37 -5.15 4.87
CA HIS A 85 10.64 -6.25 5.80
C HIS A 85 10.61 -5.83 7.27
N ALA A 86 10.32 -4.56 7.57
CA ALA A 86 10.15 -4.13 8.94
C ALA A 86 8.92 -4.81 9.56
N ASP A 87 9.09 -5.35 10.76
CA ASP A 87 7.99 -5.98 11.51
C ASP A 87 7.07 -4.91 12.13
N THR A 88 6.50 -4.07 11.28
CA THR A 88 5.54 -3.04 11.67
C THR A 88 4.12 -3.56 11.48
N PRO A 89 3.28 -3.47 12.51
CA PRO A 89 1.90 -3.90 12.41
C PRO A 89 1.13 -3.14 11.33
N SER A 90 0.43 -3.85 10.45
CA SER A 90 -0.38 -3.25 9.37
C SER A 90 -1.86 -3.18 9.79
N PHE A 91 -2.15 -2.43 10.85
CA PHE A 91 -3.53 -2.30 11.37
C PHE A 91 -4.41 -1.47 10.44
N ALA A 92 -3.96 -0.29 10.04
CA ALA A 92 -4.76 0.67 9.28
C ALA A 92 -5.38 0.09 8.01
N ALA A 93 -4.63 -0.73 7.25
CA ALA A 93 -5.15 -1.36 6.04
C ALA A 93 -6.21 -2.42 6.37
N ALA A 94 -6.03 -3.21 7.42
CA ALA A 94 -7.01 -4.21 7.86
C ALA A 94 -8.28 -3.55 8.40
N GLU A 95 -8.14 -2.50 9.19
CA GLU A 95 -9.24 -1.70 9.72
C GLU A 95 -10.04 -1.04 8.60
N HIS A 96 -9.37 -0.43 7.63
CA HIS A 96 -10.03 0.16 6.47
C HIS A 96 -10.77 -0.89 5.64
N THR A 97 -10.17 -2.06 5.41
CA THR A 97 -10.83 -3.19 4.74
C THR A 97 -12.10 -3.60 5.48
N TRP A 98 -12.02 -3.72 6.81
CA TRP A 98 -13.16 -4.09 7.63
C TRP A 98 -14.26 -3.03 7.62
N ALA A 99 -13.89 -1.75 7.68
CA ALA A 99 -14.82 -0.64 7.56
C ALA A 99 -15.59 -0.67 6.23
N LEU A 100 -14.90 -0.96 5.11
CA LEU A 100 -15.54 -1.10 3.80
C LEU A 100 -16.48 -2.31 3.73
N ILE A 101 -16.11 -3.46 4.30
CA ILE A 101 -16.97 -4.63 4.40
C ILE A 101 -18.26 -4.27 5.16
N MET A 102 -18.12 -3.63 6.32
CA MET A 102 -19.26 -3.20 7.14
C MET A 102 -20.13 -2.17 6.39
N ALA A 103 -19.51 -1.17 5.79
CA ALA A 103 -20.22 -0.13 5.04
C ALA A 103 -21.01 -0.72 3.87
N SER A 104 -20.42 -1.67 3.14
CA SER A 104 -21.08 -2.37 2.04
C SER A 104 -22.24 -3.23 2.51
N MET A 105 -22.01 -4.09 3.50
CA MET A 105 -23.03 -5.03 3.97
C MET A 105 -24.21 -4.33 4.66
N ARG A 106 -23.94 -3.22 5.33
CA ARG A 106 -24.97 -2.42 6.01
C ARG A 106 -25.50 -1.29 5.12
N GLN A 107 -25.01 -1.17 3.88
CA GLN A 107 -25.43 -0.15 2.90
C GLN A 107 -25.28 1.30 3.44
N ILE A 108 -24.23 1.55 4.24
CA ILE A 108 -24.07 2.83 4.95
C ILE A 108 -24.05 4.03 3.97
N PRO A 109 -23.25 4.03 2.88
CA PRO A 109 -23.24 5.17 1.94
C PRO A 109 -24.62 5.42 1.29
N GLN A 110 -25.34 4.36 0.93
CA GLN A 110 -26.66 4.46 0.35
C GLN A 110 -27.69 5.01 1.35
N GLN A 111 -27.63 4.53 2.60
CA GLN A 111 -28.47 5.03 3.68
C GLN A 111 -28.22 6.53 3.92
N MET A 112 -26.98 6.95 3.96
CA MET A 112 -26.59 8.35 4.15
C MET A 112 -27.13 9.22 3.01
N ALA A 113 -26.92 8.81 1.75
CA ALA A 113 -27.43 9.54 0.59
C ALA A 113 -28.96 9.64 0.60
N HIS A 114 -29.63 8.56 0.97
CA HIS A 114 -31.10 8.52 1.05
C HIS A 114 -31.64 9.48 2.11
N MET A 115 -31.02 9.51 3.29
CA MET A 115 -31.38 10.44 4.36
C MET A 115 -31.09 11.91 3.99
N GLN A 116 -29.95 12.18 3.33
CA GLN A 116 -29.63 13.51 2.84
C GLN A 116 -30.63 14.04 1.81
N ALA A 117 -31.24 13.14 1.04
CA ALA A 117 -32.32 13.47 0.11
C ALA A 117 -33.70 13.67 0.79
N GLY A 118 -33.76 13.67 2.11
CA GLY A 118 -34.99 13.85 2.88
C GLY A 118 -35.86 12.58 2.97
N ASN A 119 -35.36 11.43 2.59
CA ASN A 119 -36.06 10.16 2.67
C ASN A 119 -35.71 9.43 3.99
N TRP A 120 -36.58 8.49 4.42
CA TRP A 120 -36.31 7.64 5.56
C TRP A 120 -35.43 6.45 5.15
N GLN A 121 -35.26 5.53 6.04
CA GLN A 121 -34.46 4.32 5.92
C GLN A 121 -34.70 3.56 4.59
N LEU A 122 -33.61 3.24 3.86
CA LEU A 122 -33.67 2.45 2.64
C LEU A 122 -33.84 0.95 2.94
N GLY A 123 -33.31 0.49 4.06
CA GLY A 123 -33.34 -0.90 4.49
C GLY A 123 -32.40 -1.16 5.65
N VAL A 124 -32.29 -2.40 6.09
CA VAL A 124 -31.45 -2.77 7.25
C VAL A 124 -30.10 -3.38 6.85
N GLY A 125 -29.84 -3.55 5.54
CA GLY A 125 -28.65 -4.23 5.04
C GLY A 125 -28.64 -5.72 5.42
N LYS A 126 -27.45 -6.30 5.41
CA LYS A 126 -27.20 -7.72 5.71
C LYS A 126 -26.28 -7.86 6.92
N THR A 127 -26.56 -8.82 7.80
CA THR A 127 -25.65 -9.19 8.90
C THR A 127 -24.46 -9.98 8.37
N LEU A 128 -23.36 -9.94 9.07
CA LEU A 128 -22.15 -10.72 8.75
C LEU A 128 -22.17 -12.10 9.41
N HIS A 129 -22.77 -12.20 10.58
CA HIS A 129 -22.83 -13.44 11.37
C HIS A 129 -23.35 -14.63 10.55
N GLY A 130 -22.69 -15.76 10.65
CA GLY A 130 -23.01 -16.99 9.93
C GLY A 130 -22.65 -17.00 8.44
N ARG A 131 -21.99 -15.94 7.93
CA ARG A 131 -21.52 -15.87 6.53
C ARG A 131 -20.08 -16.31 6.41
N CYS A 132 -19.67 -16.57 5.18
CA CYS A 132 -18.30 -16.91 4.83
C CYS A 132 -17.59 -15.71 4.19
N LEU A 133 -16.39 -15.39 4.71
CA LEU A 133 -15.50 -14.40 4.10
C LEU A 133 -14.46 -15.12 3.25
N GLY A 134 -14.41 -14.79 1.95
CA GLY A 134 -13.34 -15.19 1.05
C GLY A 134 -12.20 -14.17 1.05
N LEU A 135 -10.98 -14.61 1.28
CA LEU A 135 -9.78 -13.77 1.23
C LEU A 135 -8.87 -14.21 0.09
N TYR A 136 -8.51 -13.26 -0.77
CA TYR A 136 -7.46 -13.43 -1.75
C TYR A 136 -6.14 -12.93 -1.18
N GLY A 137 -5.33 -13.86 -0.66
CA GLY A 137 -4.09 -13.58 0.06
C GLY A 137 -4.25 -13.65 1.58
N PHE A 138 -3.36 -14.42 2.22
CA PHE A 138 -3.33 -14.64 3.68
C PHE A 138 -2.02 -14.13 4.28
N GLY A 139 -1.65 -12.87 3.89
CA GLY A 139 -0.49 -12.17 4.43
C GLY A 139 -0.81 -11.39 5.70
N ARG A 140 0.03 -10.44 6.05
CA ARG A 140 -0.09 -9.59 7.27
C ARG A 140 -1.46 -8.90 7.41
N ILE A 141 -2.05 -8.44 6.32
CA ILE A 141 -3.37 -7.80 6.30
C ILE A 141 -4.47 -8.86 6.35
N GLY A 142 -4.42 -9.87 5.46
CA GLY A 142 -5.44 -10.91 5.36
C GLY A 142 -5.65 -11.67 6.66
N LYS A 143 -4.57 -12.02 7.38
CA LYS A 143 -4.65 -12.65 8.72
C LYS A 143 -5.41 -11.80 9.74
N ARG A 144 -5.24 -10.48 9.72
CA ARG A 144 -5.96 -9.58 10.64
C ARG A 144 -7.44 -9.48 10.27
N VAL A 145 -7.73 -9.36 8.98
CA VAL A 145 -9.11 -9.33 8.49
C VAL A 145 -9.83 -10.64 8.80
N ALA A 146 -9.13 -11.79 8.69
CA ALA A 146 -9.67 -13.09 9.11
C ALA A 146 -10.08 -13.09 10.58
N ARG A 147 -9.21 -12.61 11.49
CA ARG A 147 -9.54 -12.49 12.91
C ARG A 147 -10.73 -11.58 13.20
N TYR A 148 -10.89 -10.51 12.43
CA TYR A 148 -12.08 -9.65 12.54
C TYR A 148 -13.32 -10.41 12.10
N ALA A 149 -13.26 -11.18 11.01
CA ALA A 149 -14.37 -11.98 10.53
C ALA A 149 -14.79 -13.05 11.57
N GLU A 150 -13.84 -13.73 12.17
CA GLU A 150 -14.08 -14.71 13.24
C GLU A 150 -14.78 -14.06 14.45
N ALA A 151 -14.32 -12.87 14.87
CA ALA A 151 -14.95 -12.12 15.95
C ALA A 151 -16.39 -11.70 15.63
N PHE A 152 -16.75 -11.60 14.35
CA PHE A 152 -18.12 -11.34 13.88
C PHE A 152 -18.92 -12.62 13.59
N GLY A 153 -18.40 -13.78 13.97
CA GLY A 153 -19.07 -15.08 13.80
C GLY A 153 -19.15 -15.54 12.35
N MET A 154 -18.19 -15.15 11.52
CA MET A 154 -18.05 -15.63 10.13
C MET A 154 -17.10 -16.81 10.06
N SER A 155 -17.31 -17.70 9.09
CA SER A 155 -16.26 -18.59 8.62
C SER A 155 -15.34 -17.87 7.64
N VAL A 156 -14.09 -18.33 7.53
CA VAL A 156 -13.11 -17.74 6.62
C VAL A 156 -12.57 -18.82 5.69
N ILE A 157 -12.56 -18.52 4.40
CA ILE A 157 -11.82 -19.29 3.40
C ILE A 157 -10.82 -18.37 2.74
N TRP A 158 -9.66 -18.88 2.39
CA TRP A 158 -8.66 -18.04 1.76
C TRP A 158 -7.95 -18.77 0.61
N TRP A 159 -7.46 -17.99 -0.34
CA TRP A 159 -6.64 -18.44 -1.44
C TRP A 159 -5.31 -17.67 -1.44
N GLY A 160 -4.22 -18.36 -1.75
CA GLY A 160 -2.89 -17.75 -1.80
C GLY A 160 -1.92 -18.56 -2.65
N SER A 161 -0.75 -17.97 -2.93
CA SER A 161 0.34 -18.69 -3.58
C SER A 161 0.82 -19.86 -2.70
N GLU A 162 1.52 -20.82 -3.30
CA GLU A 162 2.09 -21.97 -2.58
C GLU A 162 2.98 -21.50 -1.41
N ALA A 163 3.86 -20.52 -1.65
CA ALA A 163 4.68 -19.91 -0.60
C ALA A 163 3.84 -19.24 0.51
N GLY A 164 2.68 -18.70 0.16
CA GLY A 164 1.72 -18.14 1.13
C GLY A 164 1.07 -19.23 1.99
N ARG A 165 0.72 -20.36 1.40
CA ARG A 165 0.16 -21.52 2.11
C ARG A 165 1.15 -22.11 3.10
N GLN A 166 2.40 -22.31 2.67
CA GLN A 166 3.45 -22.82 3.55
C GLN A 166 3.66 -21.94 4.77
N ARG A 167 3.69 -20.61 4.59
CA ARG A 167 3.77 -19.66 5.71
C ARG A 167 2.55 -19.74 6.64
N ALA A 168 1.35 -19.90 6.10
CA ALA A 168 0.13 -20.02 6.89
C ALA A 168 0.14 -21.30 7.74
N MET A 169 0.57 -22.43 7.18
CA MET A 169 0.71 -23.70 7.91
C MET A 169 1.72 -23.59 9.07
N LEU A 170 2.83 -22.88 8.87
CA LEU A 170 3.81 -22.63 9.93
C LEU A 170 3.25 -21.76 11.08
N ASP A 171 2.27 -20.93 10.79
CA ASP A 171 1.58 -20.09 11.76
C ASP A 171 0.38 -20.79 12.43
N GLY A 172 0.15 -22.09 12.17
CA GLY A 172 -0.92 -22.89 12.78
C GLY A 172 -2.32 -22.58 12.24
N GLN A 173 -2.41 -22.16 10.98
CA GLN A 173 -3.67 -21.82 10.29
C GLN A 173 -4.04 -22.85 9.21
#